data_8797c2b2080f4fd2825cba96285cd602
#
_entry.id   8797c2b2080f4fd2825cba96285cd602
#
_cell.length_a   1.000
_cell.length_b   1.000
_cell.length_c   1.000
_cell.angle_alpha   90.00
_cell.angle_beta   90.00
_cell.angle_gamma   90.00
#
_symmetry.space_group_name_H-M   'P 1'
#
loop_
_entity.id
_entity.type
_entity.pdbx_description
1 polymer ?
#
loop_
_entity_poly.entity_id
_entity_poly.type
_entity_poly.pdbx_seq_one_letter_code
_entity_poly.pdbx_strand_id
1 'polypeptide(L)'
;MKRLFLSFIVAIAVLAGVVGVLVWVSLQSPTWYVPPDYSDPSVAKLADRAEDRFNEELHKIRPEDEMWRIRLGDKAMNAWLSGRLEGWLTHDQEIEMPPEIHGPQVHVTDTGIWTYANVEISEGSPRPLGIKWWVWVDSGEFKFEPIAIRLGKLPLPIALFDNQIAKLHAKLSDAKAEIPLLDDRRVVVQHITHENGTIVFTCYTKLPNRP
;
A
#
# COMPACT_ATOMS: atom_id res chain seq x y z
N MET A 1 0.91 -30.59 -46.90
CA MET A 1 2.07 -30.00 -46.26
C MET A 1 2.02 -28.47 -46.26
N LYS A 2 1.80 -27.73 -47.35
CA LYS A 2 1.77 -26.23 -47.39
C LYS A 2 0.73 -25.60 -46.44
N ARG A 3 -0.49 -26.19 -46.31
CA ARG A 3 -1.54 -25.68 -45.40
C ARG A 3 -1.16 -25.80 -43.95
N LEU A 4 -0.56 -26.92 -43.53
CA LEU A 4 -0.09 -27.14 -42.15
C LEU A 4 1.03 -26.18 -41.79
N PHE A 5 1.96 -25.95 -42.71
CA PHE A 5 3.06 -24.98 -42.52
C PHE A 5 2.53 -23.55 -42.38
N LEU A 6 1.55 -23.14 -43.21
CA LEU A 6 0.92 -21.83 -43.12
C LEU A 6 0.17 -21.66 -41.77
N SER A 7 -0.59 -22.66 -41.33
CA SER A 7 -1.28 -22.62 -40.03
C SER A 7 -0.30 -22.51 -38.87
N PHE A 8 0.85 -23.15 -38.94
CA PHE A 8 1.89 -23.05 -37.91
C PHE A 8 2.51 -21.65 -37.84
N ILE A 9 2.81 -21.02 -39.00
CA ILE A 9 3.30 -19.64 -39.04
C ILE A 9 2.28 -18.69 -38.46
N VAL A 10 0.99 -18.83 -38.82
CA VAL A 10 -0.08 -17.99 -38.28
C VAL A 10 -0.19 -18.15 -36.75
N ALA A 11 -0.11 -19.39 -36.24
CA ALA A 11 -0.14 -19.64 -34.80
C ALA A 11 1.03 -18.98 -34.06
N ILE A 12 2.25 -19.04 -34.62
CA ILE A 12 3.41 -18.35 -34.04
C ILE A 12 3.22 -16.85 -34.06
N ALA A 13 2.74 -16.26 -35.17
CA ALA A 13 2.50 -14.84 -35.29
C ALA A 13 1.44 -14.35 -34.27
N VAL A 14 0.37 -15.11 -34.10
CA VAL A 14 -0.67 -14.80 -33.09
C VAL A 14 -0.08 -14.87 -31.68
N LEU A 15 0.68 -15.93 -31.37
CA LEU A 15 1.32 -16.08 -30.07
C LEU A 15 2.29 -14.93 -29.77
N ALA A 16 3.14 -14.56 -30.75
CA ALA A 16 4.05 -13.43 -30.63
C ALA A 16 3.29 -12.10 -30.41
N GLY A 17 2.18 -11.90 -31.11
CA GLY A 17 1.29 -10.75 -30.92
C GLY A 17 0.70 -10.71 -29.50
N VAL A 18 0.20 -11.83 -28.99
CA VAL A 18 -0.34 -11.91 -27.63
C VAL A 18 0.74 -11.61 -26.60
N VAL A 19 1.93 -12.21 -26.72
CA VAL A 19 3.06 -11.93 -25.81
C VAL A 19 3.45 -10.45 -25.86
N GLY A 20 3.51 -9.86 -27.05
CA GLY A 20 3.81 -8.43 -27.22
C GLY A 20 2.80 -7.53 -26.51
N VAL A 21 1.50 -7.83 -26.60
CA VAL A 21 0.45 -7.10 -25.88
C VAL A 21 0.59 -7.26 -24.37
N LEU A 22 0.83 -8.47 -23.86
CA LEU A 22 1.01 -8.73 -22.44
C LEU A 22 2.22 -7.95 -21.88
N VAL A 23 3.35 -7.97 -22.60
CA VAL A 23 4.53 -7.18 -22.23
C VAL A 23 4.22 -5.69 -22.24
N TRP A 24 3.54 -5.18 -23.26
CA TRP A 24 3.17 -3.77 -23.34
C TRP A 24 2.24 -3.35 -22.19
N VAL A 25 1.24 -4.14 -21.86
CA VAL A 25 0.31 -3.90 -20.73
C VAL A 25 1.05 -3.93 -19.38
N SER A 26 2.02 -4.84 -19.24
CA SER A 26 2.84 -4.94 -18.01
C SER A 26 3.77 -3.75 -17.78
N LEU A 27 4.04 -2.95 -18.81
CA LEU A 27 4.84 -1.72 -18.74
C LEU A 27 4.02 -0.49 -18.37
N GLN A 28 2.69 -0.55 -18.49
CA GLN A 28 1.82 0.60 -18.26
C GLN A 28 1.51 0.75 -16.77
N SER A 29 1.83 1.91 -16.21
CA SER A 29 1.39 2.30 -14.87
C SER A 29 -0.09 2.71 -14.88
N PRO A 30 -0.83 2.51 -13.77
CA PRO A 30 -2.11 3.17 -13.56
C PRO A 30 -1.96 4.70 -13.63
N THR A 31 -3.00 5.40 -14.09
CA THR A 31 -2.94 6.86 -14.27
C THR A 31 -2.73 7.65 -12.97
N TRP A 32 -3.12 7.08 -11.85
CA TRP A 32 -2.95 7.69 -10.53
C TRP A 32 -1.55 7.42 -9.92
N TYR A 33 -0.82 6.41 -10.41
CA TYR A 33 0.53 6.10 -9.95
C TYR A 33 1.52 7.04 -10.63
N VAL A 34 1.79 8.12 -9.96
CA VAL A 34 2.75 9.16 -10.38
C VAL A 34 3.69 9.40 -9.21
N PRO A 35 4.82 8.67 -9.12
CA PRO A 35 5.81 8.91 -8.09
C PRO A 35 6.24 10.39 -8.11
N PRO A 36 6.21 11.08 -6.95
CA PRO A 36 6.58 12.47 -6.89
C PRO A 36 8.09 12.64 -7.14
N ASP A 37 8.47 13.82 -7.55
CA ASP A 37 9.87 14.21 -7.54
C ASP A 37 10.33 14.39 -6.08
N TYR A 38 11.15 13.47 -5.60
CA TYR A 38 11.67 13.48 -4.22
C TYR A 38 12.59 14.67 -3.94
N SER A 39 13.12 15.32 -4.97
CA SER A 39 13.93 16.54 -4.85
C SER A 39 13.09 17.81 -4.65
N ASP A 40 11.76 17.74 -4.86
CA ASP A 40 10.85 18.87 -4.67
C ASP A 40 10.59 19.12 -3.18
N PRO A 41 11.05 20.28 -2.63
CA PRO A 41 10.80 20.63 -1.23
C PRO A 41 9.31 20.71 -0.84
N SER A 42 8.41 20.85 -1.81
CA SER A 42 6.98 20.89 -1.56
C SER A 42 6.43 19.53 -1.12
N VAL A 43 7.04 18.43 -1.58
CA VAL A 43 6.70 17.05 -1.17
C VAL A 43 7.04 16.84 0.29
N ALA A 44 8.24 17.23 0.73
CA ALA A 44 8.65 17.15 2.14
C ALA A 44 7.73 17.95 3.06
N LYS A 45 7.42 19.21 2.68
CA LYS A 45 6.48 20.04 3.45
C LYS A 45 5.07 19.46 3.54
N LEU A 46 4.62 18.74 2.50
CA LEU A 46 3.32 18.09 2.51
C LEU A 46 3.34 16.86 3.42
N ALA A 47 4.45 16.11 3.43
CA ALA A 47 4.67 14.98 4.33
C ALA A 47 4.66 15.44 5.79
N ASP A 48 5.41 16.51 6.13
CA ASP A 48 5.44 17.11 7.48
C ASP A 48 4.03 17.50 7.95
N ARG A 49 3.28 18.21 7.12
CA ARG A 49 1.91 18.62 7.46
C ARG A 49 0.96 17.41 7.64
N ALA A 50 1.15 16.35 6.87
CA ALA A 50 0.34 15.15 7.01
C ALA A 50 0.63 14.46 8.35
N GLU A 51 1.91 14.36 8.71
CA GLU A 51 2.37 13.80 9.97
C GLU A 51 1.91 14.63 11.16
N ASP A 52 2.12 15.94 11.14
CA ASP A 52 1.68 16.87 12.19
C ASP A 52 0.17 16.75 12.46
N ARG A 53 -0.65 16.77 11.40
CA ARG A 53 -2.10 16.62 11.53
C ARG A 53 -2.51 15.25 12.10
N PHE A 54 -1.85 14.20 11.65
CA PHE A 54 -2.12 12.86 12.16
C PHE A 54 -1.79 12.78 13.66
N ASN A 55 -0.61 13.28 14.06
CA ASN A 55 -0.18 13.35 15.45
C ASN A 55 -1.11 14.23 16.29
N GLU A 56 -1.50 15.39 15.78
CA GLU A 56 -2.46 16.28 16.47
C GLU A 56 -3.79 15.56 16.72
N GLU A 57 -4.33 14.85 15.72
CA GLU A 57 -5.58 14.11 15.89
C GLU A 57 -5.45 12.96 16.91
N LEU A 58 -4.32 12.25 16.92
CA LEU A 58 -4.07 11.17 17.88
C LEU A 58 -3.99 11.69 19.32
N HIS A 59 -3.33 12.85 19.54
CA HIS A 59 -3.06 13.36 20.88
C HIS A 59 -4.18 14.24 21.45
N LYS A 60 -5.23 14.55 20.69
CA LYS A 60 -6.39 15.27 21.23
C LYS A 60 -6.94 14.58 22.45
N ILE A 61 -7.18 15.34 23.52
CA ILE A 61 -7.84 14.83 24.73
C ILE A 61 -9.33 14.65 24.41
N ARG A 62 -9.82 13.42 24.57
CA ARG A 62 -11.21 13.04 24.34
C ARG A 62 -11.73 12.29 25.55
N PRO A 63 -13.05 12.36 25.81
CA PRO A 63 -13.67 11.47 26.80
C PRO A 63 -13.39 10.00 26.49
N GLU A 64 -13.33 9.20 27.55
CA GLU A 64 -13.22 7.75 27.42
C GLU A 64 -14.44 7.22 26.65
N ASP A 65 -14.23 6.27 25.77
CA ASP A 65 -15.25 5.63 24.93
C ASP A 65 -15.95 6.55 23.90
N GLU A 66 -15.56 7.82 23.79
CA GLU A 66 -16.02 8.67 22.70
C GLU A 66 -15.47 8.15 21.37
N MET A 67 -16.38 7.83 20.44
CA MET A 67 -16.01 7.41 19.09
C MET A 67 -15.65 8.61 18.22
N TRP A 68 -14.50 8.55 17.60
CA TRP A 68 -14.02 9.59 16.70
C TRP A 68 -13.37 9.00 15.46
N ARG A 69 -13.04 9.82 14.49
CA ARG A 69 -12.56 9.34 13.19
C ARG A 69 -11.30 10.06 12.75
N ILE A 70 -10.36 9.28 12.21
CA ILE A 70 -9.21 9.79 11.45
C ILE A 70 -9.48 9.49 9.98
N ARG A 71 -9.27 10.49 9.14
CA ARG A 71 -9.40 10.38 7.69
C ARG A 71 -8.03 10.64 7.05
N LEU A 72 -7.52 9.64 6.33
CA LEU A 72 -6.26 9.72 5.60
C LEU A 72 -6.54 9.65 4.10
N GLY A 73 -6.33 10.76 3.41
CA GLY A 73 -6.47 10.82 1.96
C GLY A 73 -5.21 10.37 1.23
N ASP A 74 -5.36 9.86 0.02
CA ASP A 74 -4.26 9.40 -0.85
C ASP A 74 -3.10 10.41 -0.91
N LYS A 75 -3.41 11.69 -1.08
CA LYS A 75 -2.40 12.75 -1.21
C LYS A 75 -1.52 12.87 0.04
N ALA A 76 -2.11 12.76 1.23
CA ALA A 76 -1.38 12.85 2.50
C ALA A 76 -0.54 11.59 2.71
N MET A 77 -1.12 10.41 2.47
CA MET A 77 -0.40 9.14 2.59
C MET A 77 0.77 9.06 1.61
N ASN A 78 0.55 9.44 0.34
CA ASN A 78 1.60 9.42 -0.67
C ASN A 78 2.71 10.43 -0.39
N ALA A 79 2.39 11.59 0.16
CA ALA A 79 3.40 12.54 0.58
C ALA A 79 4.27 11.98 1.72
N TRP A 80 3.63 11.34 2.71
CA TRP A 80 4.36 10.70 3.81
C TRP A 80 5.23 9.54 3.31
N LEU A 81 4.68 8.65 2.49
CA LEU A 81 5.44 7.54 1.89
C LEU A 81 6.65 8.05 1.10
N SER A 82 6.50 9.16 0.39
CA SER A 82 7.57 9.72 -0.41
C SER A 82 8.62 10.47 0.40
N GLY A 83 8.23 11.19 1.44
CA GLY A 83 9.12 12.09 2.19
C GLY A 83 9.64 11.52 3.50
N ARG A 84 8.98 10.48 4.06
CA ARG A 84 9.26 10.01 5.42
C ARG A 84 9.50 8.51 5.55
N LEU A 85 8.93 7.68 4.65
CA LEU A 85 8.97 6.22 4.80
C LEU A 85 10.40 5.68 4.94
N GLU A 86 11.32 6.10 4.08
CA GLU A 86 12.70 5.62 4.09
C GLU A 86 13.40 5.98 5.41
N GLY A 87 13.28 7.25 5.85
CA GLY A 87 13.83 7.69 7.13
C GLY A 87 13.23 6.96 8.32
N TRP A 88 11.91 6.75 8.31
CA TRP A 88 11.22 6.02 9.37
C TRP A 88 11.65 4.54 9.42
N LEU A 89 11.75 3.88 8.28
CA LEU A 89 12.23 2.50 8.24
C LEU A 89 13.67 2.39 8.78
N THR A 90 14.56 3.25 8.33
CA THR A 90 15.99 3.17 8.65
C THR A 90 16.28 3.58 10.11
N HIS A 91 15.66 4.68 10.60
CA HIS A 91 16.00 5.24 11.91
C HIS A 91 15.12 4.68 13.03
N ASP A 92 13.82 4.47 12.76
CA ASP A 92 12.88 4.08 13.82
C ASP A 92 12.63 2.58 13.87
N GLN A 93 12.77 1.89 12.75
CA GLN A 93 12.49 0.44 12.66
C GLN A 93 13.75 -0.40 12.42
N GLU A 94 14.91 0.23 12.20
CA GLU A 94 16.17 -0.45 11.86
C GLU A 94 16.04 -1.41 10.66
N ILE A 95 15.15 -1.03 9.72
CA ILE A 95 14.87 -1.80 8.49
C ILE A 95 15.33 -0.98 7.30
N GLU A 96 16.19 -1.55 6.46
CA GLU A 96 16.53 -0.95 5.17
C GLU A 96 15.44 -1.27 4.14
N MET A 97 15.01 -0.24 3.42
CA MET A 97 14.12 -0.46 2.27
C MET A 97 14.90 -1.22 1.19
N PRO A 98 14.36 -2.33 0.65
CA PRO A 98 15.04 -3.04 -0.43
C PRO A 98 15.37 -2.09 -1.58
N PRO A 99 16.63 -2.05 -2.06
CA PRO A 99 17.06 -1.10 -3.09
C PRO A 99 16.31 -1.30 -4.43
N GLU A 100 15.67 -2.45 -4.60
CA GLU A 100 14.87 -2.76 -5.79
C GLU A 100 13.48 -2.11 -5.76
N ILE A 101 13.04 -1.53 -4.63
CA ILE A 101 11.71 -0.94 -4.46
C ILE A 101 11.81 0.58 -4.50
N HIS A 102 11.16 1.20 -5.47
CA HIS A 102 11.19 2.65 -5.67
C HIS A 102 9.78 3.24 -5.75
N GLY A 103 9.62 4.43 -5.21
CA GLY A 103 8.42 5.25 -5.36
C GLY A 103 7.13 4.58 -4.87
N PRO A 104 7.07 4.07 -3.63
CA PRO A 104 5.86 3.47 -3.12
C PRO A 104 4.74 4.51 -3.04
N GLN A 105 3.55 4.14 -3.53
CA GLN A 105 2.35 4.95 -3.47
C GLN A 105 1.13 4.09 -3.15
N VAL A 106 0.11 4.74 -2.60
CA VAL A 106 -1.17 4.13 -2.29
C VAL A 106 -2.31 4.83 -3.01
N HIS A 107 -3.36 4.09 -3.27
CA HIS A 107 -4.62 4.61 -3.78
C HIS A 107 -5.79 3.85 -3.17
N VAL A 108 -6.61 4.55 -2.40
CA VAL A 108 -7.78 3.98 -1.75
C VAL A 108 -8.95 3.99 -2.71
N THR A 109 -9.63 2.86 -2.80
CA THR A 109 -10.89 2.70 -3.53
C THR A 109 -11.94 2.18 -2.55
N ASP A 110 -13.20 2.24 -2.88
CA ASP A 110 -14.32 1.65 -2.12
C ASP A 110 -14.18 0.13 -1.89
N THR A 111 -13.36 -0.52 -2.71
CA THR A 111 -13.13 -1.98 -2.68
C THR A 111 -11.73 -2.36 -2.18
N GLY A 112 -11.03 -1.45 -1.46
CA GLY A 112 -9.72 -1.70 -0.84
C GLY A 112 -8.64 -0.72 -1.27
N ILE A 113 -7.41 -0.96 -0.83
CA ILE A 113 -6.26 -0.09 -0.99
C ILE A 113 -5.29 -0.71 -1.99
N TRP A 114 -4.97 0.01 -3.05
CA TRP A 114 -3.84 -0.32 -3.90
C TRP A 114 -2.55 0.22 -3.28
N THR A 115 -1.53 -0.63 -3.21
CA THR A 115 -0.14 -0.22 -3.03
C THR A 115 0.61 -0.50 -4.33
N TYR A 116 1.33 0.49 -4.84
CA TYR A 116 2.19 0.34 -6.02
C TYR A 116 3.59 0.80 -5.70
N ALA A 117 4.56 0.13 -6.30
CA ALA A 117 5.95 0.56 -6.33
C ALA A 117 6.58 0.13 -7.65
N ASN A 118 7.62 0.83 -8.08
CA ASN A 118 8.49 0.33 -9.12
C ASN A 118 9.44 -0.69 -8.51
N VAL A 119 9.41 -1.92 -9.04
CA VAL A 119 10.26 -3.01 -8.57
C VAL A 119 11.25 -3.37 -9.69
N GLU A 120 12.51 -3.37 -9.34
CA GLU A 120 13.56 -3.77 -10.28
C GLU A 120 13.64 -5.30 -10.35
N ILE A 121 12.99 -5.87 -11.39
CA ILE A 121 12.97 -7.33 -11.61
C ILE A 121 14.27 -7.80 -12.28
N SER A 122 14.87 -6.95 -13.10
CA SER A 122 16.16 -7.14 -13.74
C SER A 122 16.87 -5.79 -13.83
N GLU A 123 18.20 -5.80 -13.80
CA GLU A 123 19.04 -4.61 -13.81
C GLU A 123 18.60 -3.60 -14.89
N GLY A 124 18.30 -2.37 -14.47
CA GLY A 124 17.87 -1.28 -15.35
C GLY A 124 16.46 -1.39 -15.92
N SER A 125 15.61 -2.31 -15.42
CA SER A 125 14.25 -2.50 -15.95
C SER A 125 13.20 -2.48 -14.83
N PRO A 126 12.96 -1.33 -14.19
CA PRO A 126 11.94 -1.23 -13.17
C PRO A 126 10.54 -1.47 -13.75
N ARG A 127 9.71 -2.21 -13.01
CA ARG A 127 8.34 -2.52 -13.40
C ARG A 127 7.38 -2.08 -12.30
N PRO A 128 6.28 -1.41 -12.63
CA PRO A 128 5.28 -1.07 -11.65
C PRO A 128 4.55 -2.35 -11.18
N LEU A 129 4.74 -2.70 -9.91
CA LEU A 129 4.05 -3.80 -9.25
C LEU A 129 3.03 -3.23 -8.29
N GLY A 130 1.81 -3.71 -8.37
CA GLY A 130 0.71 -3.28 -7.52
C GLY A 130 0.04 -4.45 -6.83
N ILE A 131 -0.28 -4.27 -5.54
CA ILE A 131 -1.07 -5.20 -4.76
C ILE A 131 -2.28 -4.44 -4.21
N LYS A 132 -3.46 -5.01 -4.36
CA LYS A 132 -4.67 -4.49 -3.74
C LYS A 132 -4.96 -5.26 -2.47
N TRP A 133 -5.17 -4.53 -1.39
CA TRP A 133 -5.44 -5.05 -0.06
C TRP A 133 -6.86 -4.74 0.37
N TRP A 134 -7.53 -5.73 0.95
CA TRP A 134 -8.64 -5.49 1.84
C TRP A 134 -8.09 -5.41 3.26
N VAL A 135 -8.37 -4.31 3.96
CA VAL A 135 -7.85 -4.06 5.30
C VAL A 135 -9.03 -3.85 6.24
N TRP A 136 -9.06 -4.57 7.35
CA TRP A 136 -10.10 -4.42 8.37
C TRP A 136 -9.53 -4.70 9.76
N VAL A 137 -10.35 -4.47 10.78
CA VAL A 137 -10.03 -4.85 12.15
C VAL A 137 -10.92 -6.01 12.55
N ASP A 138 -10.32 -7.05 13.10
CA ASP A 138 -11.00 -8.18 13.69
C ASP A 138 -10.36 -8.54 15.03
N SER A 139 -11.18 -8.67 16.07
CA SER A 139 -10.74 -9.08 17.42
C SER A 139 -9.59 -8.22 17.99
N GLY A 140 -9.55 -6.91 17.63
CA GLY A 140 -8.52 -5.97 18.09
C GLY A 140 -7.19 -6.06 17.34
N GLU A 141 -7.17 -6.74 16.21
CA GLU A 141 -6.00 -6.86 15.33
C GLU A 141 -6.28 -6.33 13.93
N PHE A 142 -5.28 -5.75 13.30
CA PHE A 142 -5.35 -5.44 11.88
C PHE A 142 -5.28 -6.72 11.05
N LYS A 143 -6.19 -6.85 10.10
CA LYS A 143 -6.21 -7.94 9.12
C LYS A 143 -6.00 -7.39 7.73
N PHE A 144 -5.20 -8.10 6.94
CA PHE A 144 -4.82 -7.71 5.59
C PHE A 144 -5.03 -8.90 4.66
N GLU A 145 -5.79 -8.72 3.62
CA GLU A 145 -6.00 -9.74 2.59
C GLU A 145 -5.67 -9.16 1.21
N PRO A 146 -4.73 -9.77 0.48
CA PRO A 146 -4.46 -9.36 -0.90
C PRO A 146 -5.58 -9.88 -1.79
N ILE A 147 -6.28 -8.97 -2.47
CA ILE A 147 -7.44 -9.30 -3.32
C ILE A 147 -7.14 -9.16 -4.82
N ALA A 148 -6.05 -8.50 -5.19
CA ALA A 148 -5.57 -8.45 -6.56
C ALA A 148 -4.07 -8.12 -6.61
N ILE A 149 -3.39 -8.63 -7.63
CA ILE A 149 -1.98 -8.31 -7.93
C ILE A 149 -1.89 -7.92 -9.41
N ARG A 150 -1.08 -6.91 -9.72
CA ARG A 150 -0.84 -6.45 -11.09
C ARG A 150 0.64 -6.14 -11.30
N LEU A 151 1.12 -6.51 -12.48
CA LEU A 151 2.38 -6.00 -13.02
C LEU A 151 2.03 -4.94 -14.08
N GLY A 152 2.30 -3.69 -13.77
CA GLY A 152 1.71 -2.59 -14.53
C GLY A 152 0.19 -2.63 -14.47
N LYS A 153 -0.47 -2.73 -15.63
CA LYS A 153 -1.91 -2.96 -15.74
C LYS A 153 -2.28 -4.43 -15.95
N LEU A 154 -1.29 -5.32 -16.12
CA LEU A 154 -1.52 -6.74 -16.33
C LEU A 154 -1.92 -7.42 -15.01
N PRO A 155 -3.13 -8.01 -14.90
CA PRO A 155 -3.51 -8.75 -13.72
C PRO A 155 -2.72 -10.06 -13.63
N LEU A 156 -2.25 -10.38 -12.42
CA LEU A 156 -1.55 -11.62 -12.12
C LEU A 156 -2.39 -12.50 -11.19
N PRO A 157 -2.38 -13.83 -11.37
CA PRO A 157 -3.01 -14.75 -10.42
C PRO A 157 -2.35 -14.63 -9.03
N ILE A 158 -3.15 -14.44 -7.99
CA ILE A 158 -2.66 -14.32 -6.59
C ILE A 158 -1.88 -15.56 -6.18
N ALA A 159 -2.33 -16.74 -6.63
CA ALA A 159 -1.68 -18.02 -6.34
C ALA A 159 -0.19 -18.11 -6.71
N LEU A 160 0.30 -17.25 -7.61
CA LEU A 160 1.73 -17.17 -7.90
C LEU A 160 2.56 -16.60 -6.73
N PHE A 161 1.90 -15.98 -5.75
CA PHE A 161 2.51 -15.26 -4.63
C PHE A 161 2.15 -15.86 -3.26
N ASP A 162 1.54 -17.05 -3.21
CA ASP A 162 1.08 -17.65 -1.97
C ASP A 162 2.16 -17.74 -0.89
N ASN A 163 3.39 -18.07 -1.27
CA ASN A 163 4.51 -18.15 -0.33
C ASN A 163 4.91 -16.78 0.23
N GLN A 164 4.90 -15.74 -0.59
CA GLN A 164 5.23 -14.38 -0.19
C GLN A 164 4.14 -13.79 0.69
N ILE A 165 2.88 -14.06 0.34
CA ILE A 165 1.69 -13.67 1.10
C ILE A 165 1.71 -14.36 2.47
N ALA A 166 1.98 -15.66 2.53
CA ALA A 166 2.07 -16.39 3.79
C ALA A 166 3.18 -15.83 4.73
N LYS A 167 4.35 -15.48 4.16
CA LYS A 167 5.44 -14.84 4.93
C LYS A 167 5.04 -13.45 5.45
N LEU A 168 4.31 -12.68 4.64
CA LEU A 168 3.80 -11.36 5.04
C LEU A 168 2.76 -11.49 6.14
N HIS A 169 1.80 -12.41 5.99
CA HIS A 169 0.80 -12.70 7.03
C HIS A 169 1.46 -13.10 8.35
N ALA A 170 2.49 -13.96 8.31
CA ALA A 170 3.21 -14.35 9.51
C ALA A 170 3.89 -13.16 10.21
N LYS A 171 4.35 -12.14 9.47
CA LYS A 171 4.94 -10.92 10.05
C LYS A 171 3.88 -9.95 10.58
N LEU A 172 2.69 -9.94 10.00
CA LEU A 172 1.60 -9.01 10.34
C LEU A 172 0.57 -9.63 11.30
N SER A 173 0.69 -10.91 11.65
CA SER A 173 -0.28 -11.63 12.48
C SER A 173 -0.51 -11.00 13.86
N ASP A 174 0.51 -10.30 14.38
CA ASP A 174 0.49 -9.70 15.72
C ASP A 174 0.26 -8.18 15.69
N ALA A 175 -0.11 -7.63 14.54
CA ALA A 175 -0.36 -6.20 14.39
C ALA A 175 -1.63 -5.78 15.13
N LYS A 176 -1.47 -5.34 16.37
CA LYS A 176 -2.58 -4.86 17.21
C LYS A 176 -3.19 -3.59 16.63
N ALA A 177 -4.51 -3.51 16.68
CA ALA A 177 -5.24 -2.31 16.30
C ALA A 177 -5.27 -1.26 17.45
N GLU A 178 -4.15 -1.16 18.18
CA GLU A 178 -3.93 -0.22 19.27
C GLU A 178 -2.65 0.57 19.05
N ILE A 179 -2.72 1.89 19.18
CA ILE A 179 -1.58 2.79 19.07
C ILE A 179 -1.31 3.36 20.47
N PRO A 180 -0.19 3.01 21.10
CA PRO A 180 0.19 3.60 22.39
C PRO A 180 0.59 5.05 22.19
N LEU A 181 0.18 5.94 23.11
CA LEU A 181 0.58 7.34 23.15
C LEU A 181 1.59 7.55 24.28
N LEU A 182 2.34 8.66 24.20
CA LEU A 182 3.40 8.98 25.18
C LEU A 182 2.91 9.22 26.61
N ASP A 183 1.62 9.47 26.78
CA ASP A 183 0.95 9.74 28.07
C ASP A 183 0.17 8.53 28.62
N ASP A 184 0.58 7.33 28.20
CA ASP A 184 -0.01 6.02 28.57
C ASP A 184 -1.46 5.80 28.09
N ARG A 185 -2.06 6.75 27.39
CA ARG A 185 -3.30 6.53 26.66
C ARG A 185 -3.07 5.60 25.48
N ARG A 186 -4.13 4.97 25.01
CA ARG A 186 -4.10 4.16 23.78
C ARG A 186 -5.22 4.55 22.86
N VAL A 187 -4.91 4.73 21.61
CA VAL A 187 -5.92 4.86 20.56
C VAL A 187 -6.22 3.48 20.02
N VAL A 188 -7.46 3.06 20.14
CA VAL A 188 -7.94 1.76 19.66
C VAL A 188 -8.72 1.97 18.38
N VAL A 189 -8.28 1.34 17.31
CA VAL A 189 -9.01 1.32 16.04
C VAL A 189 -10.04 0.20 16.10
N GLN A 190 -11.32 0.56 15.96
CA GLN A 190 -12.42 -0.42 15.97
C GLN A 190 -12.84 -0.83 14.56
N HIS A 191 -12.80 0.11 13.64
CA HIS A 191 -13.30 -0.13 12.30
C HIS A 191 -12.53 0.66 11.26
N ILE A 192 -12.39 0.08 10.06
CA ILE A 192 -11.79 0.71 8.89
C ILE A 192 -12.84 0.77 7.80
N THR A 193 -13.03 1.95 7.23
CA THR A 193 -13.88 2.15 6.06
C THR A 193 -13.03 2.64 4.90
N HIS A 194 -13.22 2.03 3.74
CA HIS A 194 -12.60 2.46 2.50
C HIS A 194 -13.58 3.37 1.74
N GLU A 195 -13.16 4.60 1.50
CA GLU A 195 -13.89 5.55 0.66
C GLU A 195 -12.99 5.89 -0.53
N ASN A 196 -13.55 6.31 -1.66
CA ASN A 196 -12.72 6.65 -2.82
C ASN A 196 -11.74 7.78 -2.50
N GLY A 197 -10.44 7.50 -2.60
CA GLY A 197 -9.34 8.42 -2.28
C GLY A 197 -9.09 8.64 -0.77
N THR A 198 -9.75 7.91 0.13
CA THR A 198 -9.62 8.14 1.58
C THR A 198 -9.85 6.84 2.36
N ILE A 199 -8.97 6.55 3.31
CA ILE A 199 -9.22 5.55 4.36
C ILE A 199 -9.69 6.24 5.63
N VAL A 200 -10.71 5.68 6.28
CA VAL A 200 -11.30 6.23 7.51
C VAL A 200 -11.15 5.21 8.62
N PHE A 201 -10.45 5.59 9.67
CA PHE A 201 -10.34 4.82 10.91
C PHE A 201 -11.35 5.35 11.91
N THR A 202 -12.21 4.47 12.40
CA THR A 202 -13.08 4.78 13.55
C THR A 202 -12.39 4.28 14.81
N CYS A 203 -12.14 5.20 15.72
CA CYS A 203 -11.31 4.99 16.88
C CYS A 203 -12.05 5.39 18.17
N TYR A 204 -11.53 4.93 19.31
CA TYR A 204 -11.78 5.52 20.62
C TYR A 204 -10.48 5.59 21.40
N THR A 205 -10.47 6.42 22.45
CA THR A 205 -9.29 6.57 23.31
C THR A 205 -9.52 5.81 24.61
N LYS A 206 -8.62 4.90 24.91
CA LYS A 206 -8.58 4.18 26.18
C LYS A 206 -7.64 4.92 27.14
N LEU A 207 -8.16 5.28 28.29
CA LEU A 207 -7.36 5.94 29.33
C LEU A 207 -6.46 4.92 30.05
N PRO A 208 -5.32 5.38 30.61
CA PRO A 208 -4.50 4.52 31.44
C PRO A 208 -5.31 4.03 32.64
N ASN A 209 -5.12 2.75 33.00
CA ASN A 209 -5.72 2.22 34.21
C ASN A 209 -5.22 3.06 35.39
N ARG A 210 -6.11 3.86 35.98
CA ARG A 210 -5.79 4.51 37.27
C ARG A 210 -5.69 3.43 38.32
N PRO A 211 -4.62 3.40 39.13
CA PRO A 211 -4.47 2.45 40.23
C PRO A 211 -5.58 2.62 41.26
#